data_bf15aaff87d529470ec1396f342dc521
#
_entry.id   bf15aaff87d529470ec1396f342dc521
#
_cell.length_a   1.000
_cell.length_b   1.000
_cell.length_c   1.000
_cell.angle_alpha   90.00
_cell.angle_beta   90.00
_cell.angle_gamma   90.00
#
_symmetry.space_group_name_H-M   'P 1'
#
loop_
_entity.id
_entity.type
_entity.pdbx_description
1 polymer ?
#
loop_
_entity_poly.entity_id
_entity_poly.type
_entity_poly.pdbx_seq_one_letter_code
_entity_poly.pdbx_strand_id
1 'polypeptide(L)'
;RKAYYYLNKWRKSSDRKPLLLRGARQVGKSHVVRRTGAQFSNMVEVNFEQRPEVRKIFSGDLSPRVLIPALSAYFNAELTPGKSLLFLDEIQECPEAIKSLRYFYEECPALHVIGAGSLLEF
;
A
#
# COMPACT_ATOMS: atom_id res chain seq x y z
N ARG A 1 0.99 -1.67 20.92
CA ARG A 1 1.77 -0.53 20.55
C ARG A 1 0.94 0.54 19.90
N LYS A 2 1.40 1.78 20.05
CA LYS A 2 0.68 2.91 19.51
C LYS A 2 0.45 2.82 18.02
N ALA A 3 1.50 2.50 17.28
CA ALA A 3 1.40 2.46 15.82
C ALA A 3 0.41 1.40 15.36
N TYR A 4 0.48 0.21 15.97
CA TYR A 4 -0.45 -0.85 15.61
C TYR A 4 -1.88 -0.46 15.96
N TYR A 5 -2.05 0.17 17.13
CA TYR A 5 -3.38 0.61 17.55
C TYR A 5 -3.96 1.62 16.55
N TYR A 6 -3.13 2.55 16.10
CA TYR A 6 -3.54 3.55 15.12
C TYR A 6 -3.94 2.90 13.79
N LEU A 7 -3.13 1.96 13.31
CA LEU A 7 -3.43 1.29 12.05
C LEU A 7 -4.69 0.44 12.17
N ASN A 8 -4.90 -0.20 13.31
CA ASN A 8 -6.10 -1.00 13.51
C ASN A 8 -7.35 -0.12 13.52
N LYS A 9 -7.25 1.07 14.09
CA LYS A 9 -8.34 2.03 14.07
C LYS A 9 -8.61 2.52 12.66
N TRP A 10 -7.54 2.84 11.93
CA TRP A 10 -7.66 3.25 10.54
C TRP A 10 -8.34 2.16 9.70
N ARG A 11 -7.96 0.92 9.92
CA ARG A 11 -8.50 -0.20 9.16
C ARG A 11 -10.02 -0.27 9.24
N LYS A 12 -10.57 0.09 10.38
CA LYS A 12 -12.01 -0.02 10.65
C LYS A 12 -12.79 1.23 10.26
N SER A 13 -12.11 2.30 9.89
CA SER A 13 -12.77 3.56 9.57
C SER A 13 -13.50 3.45 8.22
N SER A 14 -14.70 4.00 8.15
CA SER A 14 -15.50 3.93 6.94
C SER A 14 -15.11 4.99 5.91
N ASP A 15 -14.51 6.08 6.35
CA ASP A 15 -14.10 7.17 5.46
C ASP A 15 -12.59 7.30 5.41
N ARG A 16 -11.89 6.18 5.48
CA ARG A 16 -10.44 6.17 5.52
C ARG A 16 -9.84 6.52 4.16
N LYS A 17 -8.64 7.06 4.22
CA LYS A 17 -7.83 7.33 3.04
C LYS A 17 -6.63 6.39 3.05
N PRO A 18 -6.00 6.18 1.89
CA PRO A 18 -4.72 5.48 1.88
C PRO A 18 -3.73 6.18 2.82
N LEU A 19 -2.93 5.40 3.53
CA LEU A 19 -1.96 5.94 4.46
C LEU A 19 -0.58 6.00 3.81
N LEU A 20 0.17 7.03 4.17
CA LEU A 20 1.56 7.14 3.78
C LEU A 20 2.39 7.30 5.04
N LEU A 21 3.12 6.25 5.41
CA LEU A 21 3.95 6.24 6.61
C LEU A 21 5.36 6.69 6.24
N ARG A 22 5.80 7.78 6.85
CA ARG A 22 7.09 8.38 6.57
C ARG A 22 7.97 8.31 7.80
N GLY A 23 9.26 8.41 7.58
CA GLY A 23 10.21 8.45 8.69
C GLY A 23 11.50 7.79 8.32
N ALA A 24 12.45 7.84 9.25
CA ALA A 24 13.73 7.19 9.06
C ALA A 24 13.52 5.69 8.85
N ARG A 25 14.45 5.07 8.13
CA ARG A 25 14.41 3.64 7.93
C ARG A 25 14.44 2.96 9.30
N GLN A 26 13.34 2.40 9.69
CA GLN A 26 13.17 1.79 10.99
C GLN A 26 12.68 0.37 10.83
N VAL A 27 13.18 -0.49 11.68
CA VAL A 27 12.77 -1.89 11.68
C VAL A 27 11.27 -2.03 11.91
N GLY A 28 10.70 -1.15 12.71
CA GLY A 28 9.32 -1.30 13.15
C GLY A 28 8.24 -1.01 12.14
N LYS A 29 8.51 -0.19 11.10
CA LYS A 29 7.46 0.22 10.18
C LYS A 29 6.84 -0.97 9.44
N SER A 30 7.67 -1.74 8.75
CA SER A 30 7.16 -2.88 7.99
C SER A 30 6.54 -3.92 8.91
N HIS A 31 7.15 -4.13 10.08
CA HIS A 31 6.62 -5.08 11.05
C HIS A 31 5.20 -4.71 11.48
N VAL A 32 4.97 -3.43 11.77
CA VAL A 32 3.66 -2.98 12.23
C VAL A 32 2.62 -3.15 11.11
N VAL A 33 3.00 -2.83 9.88
CA VAL A 33 2.08 -2.98 8.75
C VAL A 33 1.74 -4.45 8.53
N ARG A 34 2.75 -5.34 8.61
CA ARG A 34 2.48 -6.78 8.45
C ARG A 34 1.58 -7.32 9.55
N ARG A 35 1.76 -6.81 10.77
CA ARG A 35 0.89 -7.21 11.87
C ARG A 35 -0.55 -6.77 11.59
N THR A 36 -0.73 -5.58 11.08
CA THR A 36 -2.05 -5.09 10.69
C THR A 36 -2.60 -5.94 9.53
N GLY A 37 -1.74 -6.30 8.59
CA GLY A 37 -2.13 -7.12 7.45
C GLY A 37 -2.68 -8.48 7.82
N ALA A 38 -2.26 -9.00 8.99
CA ALA A 38 -2.78 -10.28 9.47
C ALA A 38 -4.28 -10.24 9.78
N GLN A 39 -4.85 -9.04 9.88
CA GLN A 39 -6.29 -8.89 10.12
C GLN A 39 -7.09 -8.91 8.82
N PHE A 40 -6.42 -9.00 7.68
CA PHE A 40 -7.10 -9.03 6.38
C PHE A 40 -7.13 -10.46 5.86
N SER A 41 -7.96 -10.70 4.85
CA SER A 41 -7.99 -12.02 4.21
C SER A 41 -6.63 -12.33 3.57
N ASN A 42 -5.98 -11.30 3.00
CA ASN A 42 -4.62 -11.43 2.51
C ASN A 42 -3.98 -10.04 2.42
N MET A 43 -2.67 -10.04 2.28
CA MET A 43 -1.93 -8.81 2.07
C MET A 43 -0.98 -9.02 0.90
N VAL A 44 -0.94 -8.04 0.01
CA VAL A 44 0.03 -8.04 -1.08
C VAL A 44 1.07 -6.98 -0.74
N GLU A 45 2.30 -7.41 -0.54
CA GLU A 45 3.40 -6.52 -0.19
C GLU A 45 4.28 -6.30 -1.41
N VAL A 46 4.40 -5.03 -1.80
CA VAL A 46 5.20 -4.61 -2.95
C VAL A 46 6.37 -3.82 -2.42
N ASN A 47 7.57 -4.37 -2.48
CA ASN A 47 8.79 -3.67 -2.06
C ASN A 47 9.52 -3.19 -3.30
N PHE A 48 9.48 -1.87 -3.54
CA PHE A 48 10.04 -1.32 -4.76
C PHE A 48 11.57 -1.34 -4.78
N GLU A 49 12.20 -1.46 -3.63
CA GLU A 49 13.65 -1.59 -3.58
C GLU A 49 14.08 -3.00 -3.95
N GLN A 50 13.36 -3.99 -3.44
CA GLN A 50 13.68 -5.39 -3.73
C GLN A 50 13.27 -5.82 -5.13
N ARG A 51 12.18 -5.25 -5.63
CA ARG A 51 11.65 -5.63 -6.93
C ARG A 51 11.46 -4.39 -7.80
N PRO A 52 12.56 -3.80 -8.26
CA PRO A 52 12.46 -2.56 -9.04
C PRO A 52 11.68 -2.75 -10.34
N GLU A 53 11.58 -3.97 -10.87
CA GLU A 53 10.83 -4.21 -12.10
C GLU A 53 9.34 -3.92 -11.93
N VAL A 54 8.82 -3.96 -10.70
CA VAL A 54 7.40 -3.69 -10.48
C VAL A 54 7.05 -2.24 -10.80
N ARG A 55 8.03 -1.35 -10.84
CA ARG A 55 7.78 0.03 -11.22
C ARG A 55 7.13 0.15 -12.58
N LYS A 56 7.36 -0.82 -13.47
CA LYS A 56 6.76 -0.79 -14.80
C LYS A 56 5.24 -0.84 -14.74
N ILE A 57 4.69 -1.50 -13.73
CA ILE A 57 3.24 -1.56 -13.58
C ILE A 57 2.66 -0.16 -13.35
N PHE A 58 3.45 0.72 -12.74
CA PHE A 58 3.02 2.08 -12.42
C PHE A 58 3.46 3.10 -13.48
N SER A 59 3.92 2.65 -14.65
CA SER A 59 4.47 3.57 -15.65
C SER A 59 3.42 4.14 -16.59
N GLY A 60 2.19 3.63 -16.55
CA GLY A 60 1.14 4.08 -17.45
C GLY A 60 -0.06 4.60 -16.69
N ASP A 61 -1.21 4.01 -16.99
CA ASP A 61 -2.48 4.39 -16.35
C ASP A 61 -2.43 3.98 -14.88
N LEU A 62 -2.66 4.94 -13.98
CA LEU A 62 -2.58 4.70 -12.54
C LEU A 62 -3.95 4.43 -11.91
N SER A 63 -4.98 4.24 -12.72
CA SER A 63 -6.30 3.96 -12.17
C SER A 63 -6.32 2.57 -11.52
N PRO A 64 -7.07 2.41 -10.43
CA PRO A 64 -7.16 1.09 -9.77
C PRO A 64 -7.66 -0.01 -10.70
N ARG A 65 -8.54 0.30 -11.65
CA ARG A 65 -9.03 -0.74 -12.57
C ARG A 65 -7.93 -1.32 -13.44
N VAL A 66 -6.81 -0.60 -13.57
CA VAL A 66 -5.64 -1.09 -14.29
C VAL A 66 -4.63 -1.68 -13.32
N LEU A 67 -4.36 -0.98 -12.21
CA LEU A 67 -3.34 -1.41 -11.27
C LEU A 67 -3.71 -2.68 -10.52
N ILE A 68 -4.97 -2.82 -10.10
CA ILE A 68 -5.36 -3.98 -9.32
C ILE A 68 -5.18 -5.28 -10.09
N PRO A 69 -5.68 -5.41 -11.34
CA PRO A 69 -5.44 -6.65 -12.09
C PRO A 69 -3.95 -6.90 -12.36
N ALA A 70 -3.19 -5.84 -12.65
CA ALA A 70 -1.77 -6.00 -12.96
C ALA A 70 -0.99 -6.48 -11.75
N LEU A 71 -1.25 -5.89 -10.58
CA LEU A 71 -0.59 -6.31 -9.35
C LEU A 71 -1.03 -7.70 -8.94
N SER A 72 -2.32 -8.01 -9.10
CA SER A 72 -2.83 -9.33 -8.76
C SER A 72 -2.17 -10.40 -9.61
N ALA A 73 -2.00 -10.13 -10.90
CA ALA A 73 -1.35 -11.08 -11.80
C ALA A 73 0.13 -11.24 -11.46
N TYR A 74 0.82 -10.14 -11.22
CA TYR A 74 2.26 -10.20 -10.93
C TYR A 74 2.55 -11.00 -9.66
N PHE A 75 1.75 -10.77 -8.61
CA PHE A 75 1.97 -11.42 -7.32
C PHE A 75 1.18 -12.71 -7.15
N ASN A 76 0.39 -13.08 -8.16
CA ASN A 76 -0.45 -14.27 -8.10
C ASN A 76 -1.30 -14.28 -6.84
N ALA A 77 -1.96 -13.17 -6.57
CA ALA A 77 -2.77 -12.98 -5.37
C ALA A 77 -3.87 -12.00 -5.68
N GLU A 78 -5.06 -12.21 -5.12
CA GLU A 78 -6.17 -11.32 -5.36
C GLU A 78 -6.08 -10.09 -4.48
N LEU A 79 -6.43 -8.95 -5.05
CA LEU A 79 -6.62 -7.71 -4.30
C LEU A 79 -8.11 -7.41 -4.28
N THR A 80 -8.77 -7.83 -3.22
CA THR A 80 -10.21 -7.67 -3.10
C THR A 80 -10.53 -6.49 -2.20
N PRO A 81 -11.20 -5.44 -2.74
CA PRO A 81 -11.58 -4.30 -1.90
C PRO A 81 -12.37 -4.77 -0.67
N GLY A 82 -12.02 -4.20 0.46
CA GLY A 82 -12.66 -4.55 1.73
C GLY A 82 -12.07 -5.77 2.41
N LYS A 83 -11.28 -6.59 1.70
CA LYS A 83 -10.74 -7.82 2.26
C LYS A 83 -9.21 -7.88 2.22
N SER A 84 -8.60 -7.22 1.25
CA SER A 84 -7.16 -7.27 1.06
C SER A 84 -6.50 -5.99 1.52
N LEU A 85 -5.24 -6.10 1.94
CA LEU A 85 -4.39 -4.93 2.20
C LEU A 85 -3.32 -4.88 1.14
N LEU A 86 -3.18 -3.74 0.49
CA LEU A 86 -2.08 -3.48 -0.44
C LEU A 86 -1.04 -2.64 0.29
N PHE A 87 0.15 -3.19 0.44
CA PHE A 87 1.26 -2.54 1.14
C PHE A 87 2.35 -2.20 0.14
N LEU A 88 2.55 -0.89 -0.09
CA LEU A 88 3.55 -0.39 -1.04
C LEU A 88 4.75 0.09 -0.23
N ASP A 89 5.77 -0.78 -0.07
CA ASP A 89 6.92 -0.52 0.76
C ASP A 89 8.05 0.09 -0.06
N GLU A 90 8.90 0.89 0.60
CA GLU A 90 9.96 1.65 -0.04
C GLU A 90 9.40 2.45 -1.22
N ILE A 91 8.27 3.11 -0.96
CA ILE A 91 7.48 3.74 -2.03
C ILE A 91 8.22 4.93 -2.66
N GLN A 92 9.22 5.50 -1.94
CA GLN A 92 9.99 6.60 -2.51
C GLN A 92 10.76 6.18 -3.76
N GLU A 93 10.97 4.86 -3.94
CA GLU A 93 11.64 4.36 -5.14
C GLU A 93 10.73 4.36 -6.36
N CYS A 94 9.45 4.67 -6.18
CA CYS A 94 8.49 4.70 -7.30
C CYS A 94 7.54 5.88 -7.10
N PRO A 95 7.93 7.09 -7.56
CA PRO A 95 7.06 8.26 -7.39
C PRO A 95 5.66 8.09 -7.95
N GLU A 96 5.51 7.33 -9.03
CA GLU A 96 4.19 7.07 -9.60
C GLU A 96 3.30 6.29 -8.65
N ALA A 97 3.89 5.42 -7.81
CA ALA A 97 3.10 4.71 -6.82
C ALA A 97 2.55 5.68 -5.76
N ILE A 98 3.32 6.72 -5.43
CA ILE A 98 2.82 7.75 -4.52
C ILE A 98 1.61 8.45 -5.15
N LYS A 99 1.72 8.79 -6.43
CA LYS A 99 0.60 9.42 -7.14
C LYS A 99 -0.62 8.51 -7.17
N SER A 100 -0.41 7.20 -7.27
CA SER A 100 -1.52 6.26 -7.35
C SER A 100 -2.39 6.26 -6.10
N LEU A 101 -1.85 6.69 -4.95
CA LEU A 101 -2.62 6.72 -3.71
C LEU A 101 -3.87 7.58 -3.86
N ARG A 102 -3.76 8.70 -4.57
CA ARG A 102 -4.91 9.57 -4.81
C ARG A 102 -5.98 8.86 -5.63
N TYR A 103 -5.55 8.12 -6.65
CA TYR A 103 -6.51 7.42 -7.51
C TYR A 103 -7.17 6.26 -6.77
N PHE A 104 -6.43 5.57 -5.89
CA PHE A 104 -7.06 4.56 -5.04
C PHE A 104 -8.12 5.19 -4.16
N TYR A 105 -7.83 6.35 -3.60
CA TYR A 105 -8.79 7.02 -2.75
C TYR A 105 -10.04 7.45 -3.53
N GLU A 106 -9.84 8.02 -4.72
CA GLU A 106 -10.96 8.57 -5.49
C GLU A 106 -11.79 7.51 -6.18
N GLU A 107 -11.15 6.43 -6.63
CA GLU A 107 -11.82 5.47 -7.50
C GLU A 107 -12.06 4.10 -6.86
N CYS A 108 -11.35 3.77 -5.80
CA CYS A 108 -11.53 2.48 -5.14
C CYS A 108 -11.28 2.63 -3.63
N PRO A 109 -12.07 3.46 -2.94
CA PRO A 109 -11.81 3.71 -1.52
C PRO A 109 -12.00 2.49 -0.63
N ALA A 110 -12.69 1.46 -1.10
CA ALA A 110 -12.87 0.25 -0.31
C ALA A 110 -11.60 -0.57 -0.17
N LEU A 111 -10.64 -0.39 -1.07
CA LEU A 111 -9.36 -1.10 -0.95
C LEU A 111 -8.48 -0.40 0.07
N HIS A 112 -7.96 -1.18 1.01
CA HIS A 112 -7.04 -0.65 2.01
C HIS A 112 -5.64 -0.58 1.43
N VAL A 113 -5.04 0.61 1.43
CA VAL A 113 -3.71 0.83 0.87
C VAL A 113 -2.83 1.55 1.87
N ILE A 114 -1.64 1.02 2.11
CA ILE A 114 -0.64 1.67 2.94
C ILE A 114 0.65 1.78 2.12
N GLY A 115 1.18 2.99 2.02
CA GLY A 115 2.50 3.22 1.48
C GLY A 115 3.46 3.55 2.61
N ALA A 116 4.68 3.08 2.52
CA ALA A 116 5.69 3.36 3.52
C ALA A 116 7.01 3.65 2.85
N GLY A 117 7.77 4.58 3.42
CA GLY A 117 9.07 4.88 2.88
C GLY A 117 9.89 5.69 3.84
N SER A 118 11.21 5.55 3.71
CA SER A 118 12.17 6.39 4.37
C SER A 118 12.54 7.52 3.41
N LEU A 119 13.05 8.62 3.93
CA LEU A 119 13.55 9.72 3.11
C LEU A 119 12.48 10.37 2.22
N LEU A 120 11.20 10.26 2.60
CA LEU A 120 10.14 10.97 1.89
C LEU A 120 10.15 12.42 2.34
N GLU A 121 10.11 13.34 1.35
CA GLU A 121 10.08 14.77 1.61
C GLU A 121 8.92 15.40 0.85
N PHE A 122 8.19 16.24 1.54
CA PHE A 122 7.06 16.94 0.95
C PHE A 122 7.07 18.39 1.31
#